data_2fe58e1221259c8b14cec5d608c07aa9
#
_entry.id   2fe58e1221259c8b14cec5d608c07aa9
#
_cell.length_a   1.000
_cell.length_b   1.000
_cell.length_c   1.000
_cell.angle_alpha   90.00
_cell.angle_beta   90.00
_cell.angle_gamma   90.00
#
_symmetry.space_group_name_H-M   'P 1'
#
loop_
_entity.id
_entity.type
_entity.pdbx_description
1 polymer ?
#
loop_
_entity_poly.entity_id
_entity_poly.type
_entity_poly.pdbx_seq_one_letter_code
_entity_poly.pdbx_strand_id
1 'polypeptide(L)'
;MRTSKGTCLFLALISALAVACGPAARGDDGTGDGPDGPPPVTTATLTGKVWAPNQAPGQAAPGQEIPISGALVYISTSKPEPIPAGVYCEECVPTPQGGVLTAADGSFKLEVEPGNYWLIIQKGQFRIEQMIGLSLGTTALPPNATTLPSQWKPEAGLYMPKVAVVEGTNDNIEDILGKIGFGTMAGNSFGTPNGENGPEVTMFNYTNVAASLLMNINEMRKYHIIFFPCATSMSGINTQLSDQTVLANIRRYVSEGGKLYVTDWSGELADRAFPHQIELGDSGADSEGTYDPMTFTGTLTTTGDADGGLYESADGKAVDNDLNAWLGLQMGPQENGGVGLYNPNAFEVTDNWNWIRKVNPVMLGTDMQGMPVYDQPKAWVTGSKPGEAGATNKPLAVTYEPTGCGKVLYTTFQTANAPHVGLYPQERILIYLIMEIQTCSDNPIF
;
A
#
# COMPACT_ATOMS: atom_id res chain seq x y z
N MET A 1 -34.37 -36.50 38.93
CA MET A 1 -33.97 -37.91 39.11
C MET A 1 -32.85 -38.22 38.14
N ARG A 2 -31.76 -38.74 38.68
CA ARG A 2 -30.51 -39.30 38.12
C ARG A 2 -29.47 -38.34 37.58
N THR A 3 -28.52 -38.16 38.43
CA THR A 3 -27.12 -37.80 38.37
C THR A 3 -26.31 -38.74 37.49
N SER A 4 -25.32 -38.20 36.77
CA SER A 4 -24.13 -38.97 36.41
C SER A 4 -22.90 -38.08 36.51
N LYS A 5 -21.98 -38.52 37.36
CA LYS A 5 -20.64 -38.01 37.62
C LYS A 5 -19.68 -38.64 36.61
N GLY A 6 -18.66 -37.92 36.22
CA GLY A 6 -17.52 -38.46 35.44
C GLY A 6 -16.37 -37.46 35.49
N THR A 7 -15.56 -37.56 36.36
CA THR A 7 -14.20 -38.01 36.64
C THR A 7 -13.13 -37.17 35.93
N CYS A 8 -12.44 -36.38 36.77
CA CYS A 8 -11.12 -35.76 36.49
C CYS A 8 -10.02 -36.81 36.29
N LEU A 9 -9.21 -36.61 35.25
CA LEU A 9 -7.96 -37.34 35.15
C LEU A 9 -6.80 -36.32 35.22
N PHE A 10 -6.04 -36.42 36.33
CA PHE A 10 -4.76 -35.73 36.51
C PHE A 10 -3.68 -36.47 35.71
N LEU A 11 -2.92 -35.73 34.87
CA LEU A 11 -1.67 -36.23 34.32
C LEU A 11 -0.52 -35.52 34.98
N ALA A 12 0.31 -36.31 35.64
CA ALA A 12 1.49 -35.88 36.38
C ALA A 12 2.64 -35.56 35.43
N LEU A 13 3.31 -34.42 35.66
CA LEU A 13 4.60 -34.06 35.07
C LEU A 13 5.70 -34.93 35.75
N ILE A 14 6.43 -35.68 34.93
CA ILE A 14 7.69 -36.31 35.34
C ILE A 14 8.83 -35.46 34.78
N SER A 15 9.55 -34.78 35.71
CA SER A 15 10.80 -34.09 35.43
C SER A 15 11.95 -35.10 35.50
N ALA A 16 12.58 -35.37 34.36
CA ALA A 16 13.81 -36.16 34.34
C ALA A 16 15.02 -35.22 34.45
N LEU A 17 15.70 -35.25 35.60
CA LEU A 17 17.05 -34.69 35.76
C LEU A 17 18.05 -35.64 35.09
N ALA A 18 18.68 -35.17 34.01
CA ALA A 18 19.87 -35.83 33.46
C ALA A 18 21.09 -35.28 34.16
N VAL A 19 21.70 -36.11 35.00
CA VAL A 19 23.02 -35.85 35.54
C VAL A 19 24.05 -36.31 34.51
N ALA A 20 24.77 -35.37 33.90
CA ALA A 20 25.89 -35.65 33.02
C ALA A 20 27.16 -35.84 33.87
N CYS A 21 27.65 -37.07 33.92
CA CYS A 21 29.01 -37.36 34.39
C CYS A 21 30.00 -36.97 33.30
N GLY A 22 30.79 -35.92 33.52
CA GLY A 22 31.92 -35.57 32.67
C GLY A 22 33.11 -36.53 32.90
N PRO A 23 33.89 -36.86 31.88
CA PRO A 23 35.11 -37.66 32.06
C PRO A 23 36.19 -36.81 32.71
N ALA A 24 37.00 -37.52 33.52
CA ALA A 24 38.10 -36.97 34.29
C ALA A 24 39.16 -36.29 33.40
N ALA A 25 39.66 -35.17 33.89
CA ALA A 25 40.77 -34.44 33.31
C ALA A 25 42.02 -35.32 33.16
N ARG A 26 42.54 -35.42 31.94
CA ARG A 26 43.91 -35.89 31.69
C ARG A 26 44.83 -34.67 31.66
N GLY A 27 45.98 -34.91 32.24
CA GLY A 27 47.01 -33.93 32.52
C GLY A 27 47.50 -33.15 31.28
N ASP A 28 47.89 -32.01 31.65
CA ASP A 28 48.54 -30.93 30.95
C ASP A 28 49.86 -31.43 30.30
N ASP A 29 49.92 -31.29 28.96
CA ASP A 29 51.17 -31.14 28.23
C ASP A 29 51.12 -29.81 27.49
N GLY A 30 51.83 -28.84 28.10
CA GLY A 30 51.86 -27.46 27.65
C GLY A 30 52.40 -27.28 26.23
N THR A 31 51.48 -26.96 25.33
CA THR A 31 51.75 -26.10 24.19
C THR A 31 50.66 -25.03 24.18
N GLY A 32 51.08 -23.80 24.48
CA GLY A 32 50.16 -22.66 24.61
C GLY A 32 49.46 -22.34 23.29
N ASP A 33 48.22 -22.77 23.20
CA ASP A 33 47.26 -22.12 22.33
C ASP A 33 46.66 -20.94 23.10
N GLY A 34 47.00 -19.75 22.64
CA GLY A 34 46.39 -18.53 23.14
C GLY A 34 44.87 -18.60 22.98
N PRO A 35 44.09 -17.78 23.71
CA PRO A 35 42.64 -17.80 23.62
C PRO A 35 42.22 -17.66 22.15
N ASP A 36 41.44 -18.64 21.66
CA ASP A 36 40.83 -18.59 20.33
C ASP A 36 40.18 -17.24 20.18
N GLY A 37 40.73 -16.42 19.32
CA GLY A 37 40.12 -15.15 18.94
C GLY A 37 38.73 -15.45 18.39
N PRO A 38 37.81 -14.48 18.42
CA PRO A 38 36.50 -14.68 17.82
C PRO A 38 36.69 -15.18 16.38
N PRO A 39 35.87 -16.15 15.93
CA PRO A 39 36.02 -16.72 14.60
C PRO A 39 36.07 -15.60 13.55
N PRO A 40 36.94 -15.72 12.53
CA PRO A 40 37.12 -14.68 11.54
C PRO A 40 35.77 -14.35 10.90
N VAL A 41 35.44 -13.07 10.84
CA VAL A 41 34.24 -12.57 10.12
C VAL A 41 34.43 -12.93 8.65
N THR A 42 33.61 -13.83 8.14
CA THR A 42 33.66 -14.28 6.74
C THR A 42 32.60 -13.64 5.86
N THR A 43 31.66 -12.90 6.45
CA THR A 43 30.52 -12.26 5.77
C THR A 43 30.59 -10.74 5.86
N ALA A 44 30.07 -10.09 4.85
CA ALA A 44 29.70 -8.68 4.90
C ALA A 44 28.27 -8.55 5.41
N THR A 45 28.02 -7.56 6.24
CA THR A 45 26.68 -7.22 6.72
C THR A 45 26.28 -5.85 6.17
N LEU A 46 25.17 -5.79 5.46
CA LEU A 46 24.58 -4.55 4.96
C LEU A 46 23.38 -4.18 5.82
N THR A 47 23.35 -2.96 6.34
CA THR A 47 22.22 -2.45 7.14
C THR A 47 21.74 -1.08 6.64
N GLY A 48 20.49 -0.75 6.95
CA GLY A 48 19.92 0.55 6.61
C GLY A 48 18.46 0.65 7.01
N LYS A 49 17.85 1.78 6.66
CA LYS A 49 16.40 1.99 6.72
C LYS A 49 15.92 2.53 5.38
N VAL A 50 14.81 2.01 4.88
CA VAL A 50 14.17 2.49 3.66
C VAL A 50 13.17 3.59 4.03
N TRP A 51 13.19 4.67 3.23
CA TRP A 51 12.39 5.87 3.47
C TRP A 51 11.48 6.16 2.27
N ALA A 52 10.31 6.75 2.56
CA ALA A 52 9.44 7.27 1.52
C ALA A 52 10.12 8.41 0.73
N PRO A 53 9.71 8.64 -0.52
CA PRO A 53 10.26 9.74 -1.33
C PRO A 53 10.17 11.06 -0.58
N ASN A 54 11.26 11.81 -0.52
CA ASN A 54 11.37 13.11 0.14
C ASN A 54 11.05 13.12 1.65
N GLN A 55 11.03 11.96 2.32
CA GLN A 55 10.64 11.81 3.73
C GLN A 55 11.73 11.17 4.61
N ALA A 56 12.97 11.17 4.15
CA ALA A 56 14.11 10.73 4.95
C ALA A 56 14.58 11.79 5.96
N PRO A 57 15.42 11.41 6.93
CA PRO A 57 16.09 12.37 7.81
C PRO A 57 16.79 13.50 7.04
N GLY A 58 16.48 14.73 7.42
CA GLY A 58 16.95 15.93 6.73
C GLY A 58 16.11 16.38 5.53
N GLN A 59 15.10 15.61 5.14
CA GLN A 59 14.10 15.97 4.13
C GLN A 59 12.75 16.27 4.78
N ALA A 60 12.27 15.39 5.66
CA ALA A 60 11.10 15.63 6.48
C ALA A 60 11.44 16.50 7.72
N ALA A 61 10.41 17.03 8.36
CA ALA A 61 10.56 17.64 9.68
C ALA A 61 11.04 16.58 10.69
N PRO A 62 11.95 16.94 11.63
CA PRO A 62 12.52 15.98 12.56
C PRO A 62 11.46 15.20 13.36
N GLY A 63 11.56 13.88 13.35
CA GLY A 63 10.61 12.97 13.98
C GLY A 63 9.37 12.67 13.14
N GLN A 64 9.23 13.31 11.98
CA GLN A 64 8.10 13.08 11.08
C GLN A 64 8.51 12.34 9.79
N GLU A 65 9.71 11.79 9.78
CA GLU A 65 10.21 10.94 8.70
C GLU A 65 9.28 9.73 8.48
N ILE A 66 9.20 9.26 7.23
CA ILE A 66 8.33 8.13 6.88
C ILE A 66 9.17 6.93 6.45
N PRO A 67 9.40 5.97 7.35
CA PRO A 67 10.02 4.70 7.00
C PRO A 67 9.06 3.83 6.19
N ILE A 68 9.59 3.01 5.29
CA ILE A 68 8.81 2.09 4.46
C ILE A 68 8.90 0.67 5.00
N SER A 69 7.77 0.15 5.48
CA SER A 69 7.57 -1.23 5.88
C SER A 69 7.43 -2.15 4.65
N GLY A 70 7.94 -3.38 4.74
CA GLY A 70 7.74 -4.40 3.72
C GLY A 70 8.40 -4.06 2.36
N ALA A 71 9.37 -3.16 2.31
CA ALA A 71 10.18 -2.98 1.12
C ALA A 71 11.15 -4.16 0.96
N LEU A 72 11.21 -4.71 -0.25
CA LEU A 72 12.16 -5.77 -0.60
C LEU A 72 13.55 -5.15 -0.80
N VAL A 73 14.54 -5.68 -0.08
CA VAL A 73 15.95 -5.33 -0.23
C VAL A 73 16.73 -6.58 -0.56
N TYR A 74 17.44 -6.57 -1.67
CA TYR A 74 18.30 -7.68 -2.08
C TYR A 74 19.49 -7.21 -2.90
N ILE A 75 20.44 -8.10 -3.08
CA ILE A 75 21.59 -7.90 -3.98
C ILE A 75 21.54 -8.89 -5.14
N SER A 76 22.09 -8.47 -6.27
CA SER A 76 22.21 -9.31 -7.47
C SER A 76 23.56 -9.09 -8.15
N THR A 77 24.08 -10.12 -8.82
CA THR A 77 25.27 -10.02 -9.66
C THR A 77 24.98 -9.40 -11.02
N SER A 78 23.71 -9.35 -11.42
CA SER A 78 23.23 -8.72 -12.66
C SER A 78 22.21 -7.62 -12.37
N LYS A 79 22.15 -6.63 -13.25
CA LYS A 79 21.11 -5.61 -13.22
C LYS A 79 19.75 -6.28 -13.47
N PRO A 80 18.70 -5.98 -12.68
CA PRO A 80 17.36 -6.51 -12.93
C PRO A 80 16.74 -5.93 -14.21
N GLU A 81 15.73 -6.61 -14.74
CA GLU A 81 14.96 -6.08 -15.87
C GLU A 81 14.27 -4.77 -15.49
N PRO A 82 14.18 -3.83 -16.43
CA PRO A 82 13.58 -2.52 -16.19
C PRO A 82 12.08 -2.65 -15.91
N ILE A 83 11.55 -1.78 -15.03
CA ILE A 83 10.10 -1.63 -14.86
C ILE A 83 9.52 -1.01 -16.14
N PRO A 84 8.43 -1.56 -16.72
CA PRO A 84 7.76 -0.96 -17.87
C PRO A 84 7.28 0.47 -17.60
N ALA A 85 7.28 1.30 -18.62
CA ALA A 85 6.96 2.73 -18.50
C ALA A 85 5.45 3.05 -18.45
N GLY A 86 4.60 2.09 -18.64
CA GLY A 86 3.14 2.20 -18.60
C GLY A 86 2.54 1.03 -17.86
N VAL A 87 1.22 0.90 -17.94
CA VAL A 87 0.48 -0.17 -17.27
C VAL A 87 1.01 -1.56 -17.66
N TYR A 88 1.15 -2.45 -16.70
CA TYR A 88 1.53 -3.84 -16.89
C TYR A 88 1.04 -4.68 -15.72
N CYS A 89 0.80 -5.96 -15.98
CA CYS A 89 0.51 -6.93 -14.93
C CYS A 89 1.81 -7.41 -14.31
N GLU A 90 1.96 -7.22 -13.02
CA GLU A 90 3.12 -7.66 -12.25
C GLU A 90 2.76 -8.88 -11.42
N GLU A 91 3.31 -10.04 -11.80
CA GLU A 91 3.18 -11.26 -11.00
C GLU A 91 4.14 -11.24 -9.81
N CYS A 92 3.68 -11.73 -8.67
CA CYS A 92 4.54 -11.89 -7.50
C CYS A 92 5.55 -13.01 -7.75
N VAL A 93 6.80 -12.66 -7.73
CA VAL A 93 7.90 -13.63 -7.76
C VAL A 93 8.39 -13.93 -6.35
N PRO A 94 8.88 -15.14 -6.08
CA PRO A 94 9.48 -15.46 -4.79
C PRO A 94 10.59 -14.48 -4.44
N THR A 95 10.69 -14.12 -3.16
CA THR A 95 11.79 -13.28 -2.67
C THR A 95 13.14 -13.86 -3.14
N PRO A 96 13.99 -13.08 -3.82
CA PRO A 96 15.31 -13.53 -4.25
C PRO A 96 16.11 -14.09 -3.09
N GLN A 97 16.94 -15.10 -3.36
CA GLN A 97 17.76 -15.73 -2.31
C GLN A 97 18.61 -14.67 -1.57
N GLY A 98 18.50 -14.65 -0.25
CA GLY A 98 19.17 -13.67 0.60
C GLY A 98 18.50 -12.29 0.63
N GLY A 99 17.37 -12.11 -0.07
CA GLY A 99 16.56 -10.89 0.04
C GLY A 99 15.78 -10.85 1.36
N VAL A 100 15.52 -9.64 1.85
CA VAL A 100 14.76 -9.39 3.08
C VAL A 100 13.71 -8.32 2.85
N LEU A 101 12.63 -8.38 3.62
CA LEU A 101 11.65 -7.30 3.72
C LEU A 101 12.01 -6.39 4.89
N THR A 102 11.82 -5.08 4.73
CA THR A 102 12.02 -4.13 5.81
C THR A 102 10.99 -4.32 6.93
N ALA A 103 11.41 -4.12 8.17
CA ALA A 103 10.55 -4.10 9.33
C ALA A 103 9.60 -2.88 9.32
N ALA A 104 8.65 -2.81 10.27
CA ALA A 104 7.71 -1.69 10.39
C ALA A 104 8.39 -0.32 10.51
N ASP A 105 9.58 -0.26 11.10
CA ASP A 105 10.39 0.96 11.22
C ASP A 105 11.29 1.22 9.99
N GLY A 106 11.09 0.48 8.91
CA GLY A 106 11.86 0.56 7.67
C GLY A 106 13.25 -0.10 7.71
N SER A 107 13.67 -0.65 8.84
CA SER A 107 15.01 -1.22 9.00
C SER A 107 15.17 -2.55 8.28
N PHE A 108 16.41 -2.82 7.82
CA PHE A 108 16.80 -4.09 7.22
C PHE A 108 18.23 -4.47 7.58
N LYS A 109 18.52 -5.76 7.48
CA LYS A 109 19.86 -6.34 7.61
C LYS A 109 19.99 -7.49 6.61
N LEU A 110 21.02 -7.43 5.75
CA LEU A 110 21.44 -8.54 4.89
C LEU A 110 22.84 -9.03 5.30
N GLU A 111 23.03 -10.34 5.22
CA GLU A 111 24.33 -10.98 5.36
C GLU A 111 24.71 -11.62 4.02
N VAL A 112 25.86 -11.22 3.47
CA VAL A 112 26.26 -11.57 2.12
C VAL A 112 27.77 -11.84 2.07
N GLU A 113 28.25 -12.47 1.00
CA GLU A 113 29.69 -12.56 0.73
C GLU A 113 30.23 -11.18 0.31
N PRO A 114 31.49 -10.85 0.65
CA PRO A 114 32.15 -9.66 0.11
C PRO A 114 32.18 -9.69 -1.42
N GLY A 115 31.93 -8.54 -2.05
CA GLY A 115 31.88 -8.47 -3.51
C GLY A 115 31.29 -7.17 -4.03
N ASN A 116 31.13 -7.09 -5.36
CA ASN A 116 30.43 -6.00 -6.04
C ASN A 116 29.09 -6.50 -6.55
N TYR A 117 28.04 -5.78 -6.23
CA TYR A 117 26.66 -6.19 -6.50
C TYR A 117 25.81 -5.01 -6.97
N TRP A 118 24.73 -5.31 -7.64
CA TRP A 118 23.58 -4.42 -7.71
C TRP A 118 22.83 -4.55 -6.40
N LEU A 119 22.65 -3.45 -5.70
CA LEU A 119 21.69 -3.34 -4.58
C LEU A 119 20.36 -2.90 -5.18
N ILE A 120 19.33 -3.65 -4.88
CA ILE A 120 17.96 -3.35 -5.28
C ILE A 120 17.13 -3.11 -4.01
N ILE A 121 16.43 -1.99 -3.98
CA ILE A 121 15.45 -1.65 -2.95
C ILE A 121 14.15 -1.37 -3.67
N GLN A 122 13.11 -2.14 -3.40
CA GLN A 122 11.84 -2.06 -4.12
C GLN A 122 10.64 -2.13 -3.17
N LYS A 123 9.66 -1.26 -3.38
CA LYS A 123 8.30 -1.37 -2.84
C LYS A 123 7.33 -1.12 -4.00
N GLY A 124 6.71 -2.20 -4.47
CA GLY A 124 5.92 -2.15 -5.70
C GLY A 124 6.74 -1.60 -6.87
N GLN A 125 6.23 -0.59 -7.53
CA GLN A 125 6.88 0.06 -8.69
C GLN A 125 7.90 1.14 -8.31
N PHE A 126 8.10 1.42 -7.02
CA PHE A 126 9.21 2.23 -6.56
C PHE A 126 10.44 1.34 -6.43
N ARG A 127 11.50 1.65 -7.18
CA ARG A 127 12.73 0.84 -7.14
C ARG A 127 13.98 1.70 -7.28
N ILE A 128 14.98 1.37 -6.48
CA ILE A 128 16.35 1.87 -6.59
C ILE A 128 17.22 0.71 -7.07
N GLU A 129 18.08 0.97 -8.04
CA GLU A 129 19.12 0.07 -8.51
C GLU A 129 20.45 0.79 -8.47
N GLN A 130 21.40 0.33 -7.69
CA GLN A 130 22.71 0.94 -7.58
C GLN A 130 23.83 -0.10 -7.39
N MET A 131 24.99 0.17 -7.98
CA MET A 131 26.18 -0.65 -7.74
C MET A 131 26.74 -0.37 -6.35
N ILE A 132 27.07 -1.43 -5.60
CA ILE A 132 27.65 -1.34 -4.27
C ILE A 132 28.80 -2.34 -4.13
N GLY A 133 29.91 -1.90 -3.52
CA GLY A 133 31.00 -2.76 -3.09
C GLY A 133 30.88 -3.07 -1.62
N LEU A 134 30.88 -4.35 -1.26
CA LEU A 134 30.77 -4.82 0.10
C LEU A 134 32.08 -5.50 0.53
N SER A 135 32.64 -5.03 1.64
CA SER A 135 33.81 -5.62 2.30
C SER A 135 33.38 -6.38 3.54
N LEU A 136 34.30 -7.19 4.10
CA LEU A 136 34.07 -7.84 5.40
C LEU A 136 33.68 -6.83 6.48
N GLY A 137 32.75 -7.22 7.33
CA GLY A 137 32.22 -6.37 8.40
C GLY A 137 30.90 -5.72 8.04
N THR A 138 30.51 -4.68 8.78
CA THR A 138 29.19 -4.02 8.65
C THR A 138 29.30 -2.73 7.83
N THR A 139 28.48 -2.62 6.80
CA THR A 139 28.27 -1.39 6.01
C THR A 139 26.86 -0.87 6.31
N ALA A 140 26.77 0.33 6.90
CA ALA A 140 25.49 1.02 7.11
C ALA A 140 25.25 1.99 5.94
N LEU A 141 24.12 1.84 5.26
CA LEU A 141 23.73 2.73 4.18
C LEU A 141 23.19 4.06 4.73
N PRO A 142 23.60 5.19 4.16
CA PRO A 142 23.05 6.49 4.53
C PRO A 142 21.61 6.64 3.99
N PRO A 143 20.77 7.49 4.60
CA PRO A 143 19.37 7.68 4.19
C PRO A 143 19.18 8.00 2.69
N ASN A 144 20.04 8.82 2.12
CA ASN A 144 19.95 9.19 0.70
C ASN A 144 20.19 8.02 -0.28
N ALA A 145 20.84 6.93 0.18
CA ALA A 145 21.02 5.72 -0.63
C ALA A 145 19.83 4.75 -0.53
N THR A 146 18.90 5.00 0.38
CA THR A 146 17.77 4.11 0.69
C THR A 146 16.42 4.82 0.63
N THR A 147 16.38 6.10 0.26
CA THR A 147 15.13 6.84 0.03
C THR A 147 14.57 6.48 -1.33
N LEU A 148 13.34 5.97 -1.37
CA LEU A 148 12.66 5.65 -2.63
C LEU A 148 12.56 6.88 -3.54
N PRO A 149 12.62 6.70 -4.86
CA PRO A 149 12.70 7.82 -5.78
C PRO A 149 11.37 8.55 -5.94
N SER A 150 11.45 9.87 -6.15
CA SER A 150 10.33 10.73 -6.54
C SER A 150 10.38 11.11 -8.02
N GLN A 151 11.29 10.51 -8.80
CA GLN A 151 11.46 10.77 -10.22
C GLN A 151 11.69 9.47 -10.99
N TRP A 152 11.18 9.44 -12.22
CA TRP A 152 11.40 8.35 -13.17
C TRP A 152 12.68 8.60 -13.97
N LYS A 153 13.77 7.95 -13.59
CA LYS A 153 15.09 8.02 -14.25
C LYS A 153 15.71 6.64 -14.38
N PRO A 154 15.18 5.76 -15.25
CA PRO A 154 15.62 4.37 -15.37
C PRO A 154 17.10 4.23 -15.77
N GLU A 155 17.66 5.20 -16.49
CA GLU A 155 19.09 5.26 -16.81
C GLU A 155 19.95 5.44 -15.56
N ALA A 156 19.43 6.05 -14.51
CA ALA A 156 20.06 6.20 -13.21
C ALA A 156 19.64 5.09 -12.21
N GLY A 157 18.84 4.11 -12.63
CA GLY A 157 18.32 3.06 -11.75
C GLY A 157 17.23 3.53 -10.79
N LEU A 158 16.50 4.59 -11.13
CA LEU A 158 15.45 5.18 -10.32
C LEU A 158 14.09 5.00 -11.00
N TYR A 159 13.20 4.27 -10.35
CA TYR A 159 11.85 4.00 -10.83
C TYR A 159 10.81 4.42 -9.80
N MET A 160 9.81 5.13 -10.26
CA MET A 160 8.59 5.43 -9.52
C MET A 160 7.38 5.20 -10.43
N PRO A 161 6.19 4.94 -9.91
CA PRO A 161 5.01 4.84 -10.75
C PRO A 161 4.74 6.18 -11.45
N LYS A 162 4.37 6.11 -12.74
CA LYS A 162 3.79 7.26 -13.43
C LYS A 162 2.33 7.39 -13.02
N VAL A 163 1.92 8.58 -12.65
CA VAL A 163 0.59 8.81 -12.08
C VAL A 163 -0.20 9.83 -12.90
N ALA A 164 -1.49 9.59 -13.03
CA ALA A 164 -2.47 10.58 -13.41
C ALA A 164 -3.25 11.02 -12.17
N VAL A 165 -3.45 12.30 -12.00
CA VAL A 165 -4.27 12.87 -10.93
C VAL A 165 -5.40 13.67 -11.56
N VAL A 166 -6.63 13.32 -11.23
CA VAL A 166 -7.80 14.12 -11.59
C VAL A 166 -7.97 15.19 -10.51
N GLU A 167 -8.00 16.45 -10.89
CA GLU A 167 -8.19 17.56 -9.95
C GLU A 167 -9.57 17.47 -9.31
N GLY A 168 -9.59 17.11 -8.04
CA GLY A 168 -10.78 17.16 -7.20
C GLY A 168 -11.11 18.59 -6.78
N THR A 169 -12.33 18.81 -6.30
CA THR A 169 -12.71 20.12 -5.76
C THR A 169 -12.82 20.10 -4.25
N ASN A 170 -12.96 18.92 -3.67
CA ASN A 170 -13.11 18.72 -2.23
C ASN A 170 -11.96 17.90 -1.62
N ASP A 171 -11.10 17.31 -2.46
CA ASP A 171 -9.99 16.47 -2.04
C ASP A 171 -8.75 16.87 -2.85
N ASN A 172 -7.69 17.23 -2.15
CA ASN A 172 -6.43 17.70 -2.72
C ASN A 172 -5.34 16.64 -2.55
N ILE A 173 -5.57 15.43 -3.10
CA ILE A 173 -4.58 14.33 -3.01
C ILE A 173 -3.21 14.74 -3.59
N GLU A 174 -3.20 15.66 -4.55
CA GLU A 174 -1.99 16.24 -5.13
C GLU A 174 -1.13 16.94 -4.09
N ASP A 175 -1.71 17.56 -3.06
CA ASP A 175 -0.94 18.17 -1.96
C ASP A 175 -0.13 17.11 -1.20
N ILE A 176 -0.72 15.94 -0.97
CA ILE A 176 -0.05 14.82 -0.31
C ILE A 176 1.06 14.24 -1.20
N LEU A 177 0.76 14.07 -2.49
CA LEU A 177 1.76 13.61 -3.46
C LEU A 177 2.92 14.61 -3.58
N GLY A 178 2.63 15.90 -3.57
CA GLY A 178 3.65 16.95 -3.55
C GLY A 178 4.53 16.91 -2.29
N LYS A 179 3.93 16.70 -1.11
CA LYS A 179 4.67 16.56 0.16
C LYS A 179 5.66 15.39 0.14
N ILE A 180 5.36 14.32 -0.59
CA ILE A 180 6.28 13.19 -0.80
C ILE A 180 7.12 13.34 -2.10
N GLY A 181 7.19 14.52 -2.67
CA GLY A 181 8.12 14.85 -3.74
C GLY A 181 7.67 14.47 -5.15
N PHE A 182 6.38 14.17 -5.39
CA PHE A 182 5.84 13.91 -6.73
C PHE A 182 5.57 15.20 -7.53
N GLY A 183 6.03 16.31 -7.03
CA GLY A 183 5.91 17.63 -7.62
C GLY A 183 6.58 18.66 -6.74
N THR A 184 6.36 19.93 -7.05
CA THR A 184 6.82 21.05 -6.23
C THR A 184 5.68 21.58 -5.39
N MET A 185 6.00 22.00 -4.16
CA MET A 185 5.04 22.64 -3.27
C MET A 185 5.15 24.16 -3.37
N ALA A 186 4.01 24.84 -3.44
CA ALA A 186 3.90 26.29 -3.26
C ALA A 186 3.33 26.56 -1.86
N GLY A 187 4.22 26.67 -0.88
CA GLY A 187 3.81 26.65 0.53
C GLY A 187 3.35 25.25 0.93
N ASN A 188 2.09 25.13 1.35
CA ASN A 188 1.47 23.85 1.73
C ASN A 188 0.56 23.24 0.64
N SER A 189 0.46 23.88 -0.51
CA SER A 189 -0.31 23.41 -1.64
C SER A 189 0.57 22.93 -2.77
N PHE A 190 0.04 22.01 -3.57
CA PHE A 190 0.69 21.54 -4.79
C PHE A 190 0.88 22.69 -5.80
N GLY A 191 2.09 22.87 -6.27
CA GLY A 191 2.43 23.93 -7.22
C GLY A 191 2.46 23.43 -8.66
N THR A 192 3.38 22.53 -8.96
CA THR A 192 3.55 21.98 -10.30
C THR A 192 4.01 20.53 -10.21
N PRO A 193 3.65 19.68 -11.21
CA PRO A 193 4.23 18.36 -11.34
C PRO A 193 5.76 18.40 -11.38
N ASN A 194 6.43 17.36 -10.92
CA ASN A 194 7.87 17.27 -10.97
C ASN A 194 8.33 17.10 -12.44
N GLY A 195 9.25 17.98 -12.85
CA GLY A 195 9.76 18.10 -14.21
C GLY A 195 8.90 19.02 -15.12
N GLU A 196 9.56 19.83 -15.91
CA GLU A 196 8.89 20.78 -16.83
C GLU A 196 8.04 20.10 -17.90
N ASN A 197 8.32 18.83 -18.19
CA ASN A 197 7.57 17.95 -19.07
C ASN A 197 7.28 16.62 -18.35
N GLY A 198 7.06 16.70 -17.05
CA GLY A 198 7.13 15.61 -16.09
C GLY A 198 6.30 14.40 -16.46
N PRO A 199 6.93 13.31 -16.85
CA PRO A 199 6.23 12.09 -17.18
C PRO A 199 5.71 11.36 -15.94
N GLU A 200 6.08 11.84 -14.73
CA GLU A 200 5.76 11.17 -13.48
C GLU A 200 4.34 11.48 -13.01
N VAL A 201 3.93 12.77 -13.07
CA VAL A 201 2.61 13.22 -12.63
C VAL A 201 1.95 14.02 -13.76
N THR A 202 0.75 13.63 -14.17
CA THR A 202 -0.07 14.37 -15.11
C THR A 202 -1.39 14.76 -14.45
N MET A 203 -1.68 16.04 -14.43
CA MET A 203 -2.95 16.58 -13.90
C MET A 203 -4.02 16.57 -14.98
N PHE A 204 -5.22 16.13 -14.64
CA PHE A 204 -6.40 16.14 -15.50
C PHE A 204 -7.50 16.97 -14.86
N ASN A 205 -8.08 17.87 -15.63
CA ASN A 205 -9.20 18.66 -15.14
C ASN A 205 -10.47 17.80 -15.06
N TYR A 206 -11.12 17.79 -13.92
CA TYR A 206 -12.31 17.01 -13.65
C TYR A 206 -13.43 17.23 -14.68
N THR A 207 -13.63 18.46 -15.14
CA THR A 207 -14.77 18.80 -16.03
C THR A 207 -14.68 18.17 -17.42
N ASN A 208 -13.49 17.77 -17.86
CA ASN A 208 -13.26 17.14 -19.16
C ASN A 208 -12.59 15.77 -19.09
N VAL A 209 -12.45 15.19 -17.88
CA VAL A 209 -11.72 13.95 -17.64
C VAL A 209 -12.27 12.77 -18.45
N ALA A 210 -13.56 12.70 -18.70
CA ALA A 210 -14.15 11.69 -19.55
C ALA A 210 -13.50 11.70 -20.94
N ALA A 211 -13.45 12.84 -21.61
CA ALA A 211 -12.91 12.98 -22.96
C ALA A 211 -11.37 12.92 -22.98
N SER A 212 -10.69 13.51 -21.98
CA SER A 212 -9.23 13.61 -21.96
C SER A 212 -8.54 12.34 -21.48
N LEU A 213 -9.20 11.53 -20.65
CA LEU A 213 -8.63 10.34 -20.02
C LEU A 213 -9.50 9.10 -20.18
N LEU A 214 -10.72 9.08 -19.61
CA LEU A 214 -11.50 7.87 -19.42
C LEU A 214 -12.03 7.23 -20.70
N MET A 215 -12.32 8.02 -21.73
CA MET A 215 -12.73 7.52 -23.06
C MET A 215 -11.52 7.06 -23.91
N ASN A 216 -10.30 7.27 -23.45
CA ASN A 216 -9.09 6.94 -24.20
C ASN A 216 -8.22 5.92 -23.44
N ILE A 217 -8.46 4.64 -23.67
CA ILE A 217 -7.69 3.58 -23.04
C ILE A 217 -6.17 3.70 -23.28
N ASN A 218 -5.74 4.23 -24.42
CA ASN A 218 -4.30 4.41 -24.70
C ASN A 218 -3.71 5.56 -23.88
N GLU A 219 -4.52 6.54 -23.48
CA GLU A 219 -4.09 7.57 -22.52
C GLU A 219 -3.97 6.96 -21.12
N MET A 220 -4.99 6.23 -20.66
CA MET A 220 -4.98 5.57 -19.36
C MET A 220 -3.74 4.65 -19.20
N ARG A 221 -3.38 3.90 -20.23
CA ARG A 221 -2.23 2.97 -20.24
C ARG A 221 -0.86 3.61 -20.02
N LYS A 222 -0.75 4.91 -20.13
CA LYS A 222 0.51 5.63 -19.87
C LYS A 222 0.84 5.70 -18.38
N TYR A 223 -0.15 5.49 -17.51
CA TYR A 223 -0.06 5.68 -16.08
C TYR A 223 -0.18 4.35 -15.35
N HIS A 224 0.69 4.12 -14.36
CA HIS A 224 0.64 2.95 -13.51
C HIS A 224 -0.52 3.03 -12.51
N ILE A 225 -0.82 4.26 -12.06
CA ILE A 225 -1.93 4.55 -11.15
C ILE A 225 -2.66 5.82 -11.59
N ILE A 226 -3.98 5.80 -11.49
CA ILE A 226 -4.85 6.95 -11.68
C ILE A 226 -5.51 7.29 -10.34
N PHE A 227 -5.26 8.50 -9.86
CA PHE A 227 -5.91 9.07 -8.68
C PHE A 227 -7.18 9.78 -9.10
N PHE A 228 -8.29 9.37 -8.49
CA PHE A 228 -9.60 9.93 -8.74
C PHE A 228 -10.22 10.43 -7.42
N PRO A 229 -9.81 11.61 -6.96
CA PRO A 229 -10.26 12.17 -5.70
C PRO A 229 -11.74 12.57 -5.73
N CYS A 230 -12.28 12.87 -4.56
CA CYS A 230 -13.67 13.27 -4.40
C CYS A 230 -14.07 14.42 -5.31
N ALA A 231 -15.16 14.22 -6.03
CA ALA A 231 -15.74 15.19 -6.94
C ALA A 231 -16.71 16.14 -6.24
N THR A 232 -16.88 17.34 -6.79
CA THR A 232 -17.78 18.38 -6.27
C THR A 232 -19.25 18.02 -6.24
N SER A 233 -19.66 17.04 -7.04
CA SER A 233 -21.04 16.58 -7.03
C SER A 233 -21.14 15.17 -7.58
N MET A 234 -21.94 14.36 -6.93
CA MET A 234 -22.31 13.03 -7.42
C MET A 234 -22.96 13.10 -8.82
N SER A 235 -23.75 14.12 -9.10
CA SER A 235 -24.37 14.29 -10.42
C SER A 235 -23.35 14.48 -11.55
N GLY A 236 -22.21 15.11 -11.27
CA GLY A 236 -21.12 15.29 -12.25
C GLY A 236 -20.47 13.97 -12.62
N ILE A 237 -20.04 13.18 -11.63
CA ILE A 237 -19.41 11.89 -11.88
C ILE A 237 -20.39 10.88 -12.46
N ASN A 238 -21.64 10.87 -12.00
CA ASN A 238 -22.68 10.02 -12.53
C ASN A 238 -22.93 10.23 -14.03
N THR A 239 -22.86 11.49 -14.50
CA THR A 239 -22.96 11.80 -15.93
C THR A 239 -21.82 11.18 -16.71
N GLN A 240 -20.59 11.23 -16.20
CA GLN A 240 -19.43 10.63 -16.87
C GLN A 240 -19.50 9.11 -16.88
N LEU A 241 -19.93 8.49 -15.78
CA LEU A 241 -20.05 7.03 -15.62
C LEU A 241 -21.30 6.44 -16.29
N SER A 242 -22.19 7.26 -16.85
CA SER A 242 -23.30 6.78 -17.69
C SER A 242 -22.84 6.25 -19.05
N ASP A 243 -21.63 6.62 -19.50
CA ASP A 243 -21.07 6.10 -20.76
C ASP A 243 -20.44 4.72 -20.57
N GLN A 244 -20.98 3.75 -21.28
CA GLN A 244 -20.48 2.36 -21.22
C GLN A 244 -19.04 2.23 -21.73
N THR A 245 -18.57 3.13 -22.59
CA THR A 245 -17.17 3.17 -23.05
C THR A 245 -16.23 3.52 -21.91
N VAL A 246 -16.63 4.48 -21.07
CA VAL A 246 -15.87 4.89 -19.88
C VAL A 246 -15.72 3.69 -18.93
N LEU A 247 -16.82 3.04 -18.59
CA LEU A 247 -16.81 1.87 -17.69
C LEU A 247 -15.99 0.71 -18.26
N ALA A 248 -16.14 0.43 -19.57
CA ALA A 248 -15.36 -0.61 -20.24
C ALA A 248 -13.86 -0.29 -20.23
N ASN A 249 -13.46 0.95 -20.43
CA ASN A 249 -12.06 1.37 -20.39
C ASN A 249 -11.48 1.28 -18.98
N ILE A 250 -12.23 1.66 -17.95
CA ILE A 250 -11.81 1.53 -16.55
C ILE A 250 -11.50 0.06 -16.22
N ARG A 251 -12.43 -0.85 -16.55
CA ARG A 251 -12.25 -2.28 -16.34
C ARG A 251 -11.06 -2.83 -17.11
N ARG A 252 -10.93 -2.44 -18.39
CA ARG A 252 -9.80 -2.86 -19.21
C ARG A 252 -8.47 -2.35 -18.67
N TYR A 253 -8.40 -1.11 -18.24
CA TYR A 253 -7.22 -0.54 -17.63
C TYR A 253 -6.78 -1.34 -16.39
N VAL A 254 -7.73 -1.66 -15.50
CA VAL A 254 -7.45 -2.47 -14.31
C VAL A 254 -7.08 -3.90 -14.69
N SER A 255 -7.75 -4.53 -15.68
CA SER A 255 -7.40 -5.88 -16.12
C SER A 255 -5.99 -5.99 -16.74
N GLU A 256 -5.45 -4.92 -17.26
CA GLU A 256 -4.10 -4.85 -17.81
C GLU A 256 -3.03 -4.51 -16.75
N GLY A 257 -3.42 -4.40 -15.47
CA GLY A 257 -2.52 -4.13 -14.33
C GLY A 257 -2.54 -2.69 -13.83
N GLY A 258 -3.41 -1.86 -14.38
CA GLY A 258 -3.62 -0.49 -13.92
C GLY A 258 -4.16 -0.44 -12.50
N LYS A 259 -3.81 0.60 -11.76
CA LYS A 259 -4.23 0.80 -10.39
C LYS A 259 -5.08 2.05 -10.29
N LEU A 260 -6.19 1.95 -9.57
CA LEU A 260 -7.08 3.06 -9.30
C LEU A 260 -7.00 3.40 -7.81
N TYR A 261 -6.86 4.66 -7.52
CA TYR A 261 -7.09 5.21 -6.19
C TYR A 261 -8.28 6.17 -6.26
N VAL A 262 -9.32 5.84 -5.52
CA VAL A 262 -10.61 6.53 -5.56
C VAL A 262 -11.00 6.93 -4.16
N THR A 263 -11.48 8.16 -3.97
CA THR A 263 -11.89 8.63 -2.66
C THR A 263 -13.35 9.08 -2.64
N ASP A 264 -13.99 8.82 -1.52
CA ASP A 264 -15.28 9.33 -1.08
C ASP A 264 -16.37 9.25 -2.18
N TRP A 265 -16.99 10.36 -2.60
CA TRP A 265 -18.06 10.35 -3.60
C TRP A 265 -17.64 9.86 -4.98
N SER A 266 -16.35 9.90 -5.29
CA SER A 266 -15.84 9.26 -6.50
C SER A 266 -15.87 7.72 -6.43
N GLY A 267 -16.26 7.15 -5.29
CA GLY A 267 -16.51 5.73 -5.08
C GLY A 267 -17.43 5.10 -6.11
N GLU A 268 -18.36 5.88 -6.68
CA GLU A 268 -19.18 5.47 -7.81
C GLU A 268 -18.36 4.91 -9.00
N LEU A 269 -17.15 5.44 -9.23
CA LEU A 269 -16.26 4.94 -10.27
C LEU A 269 -15.80 3.50 -9.95
N ALA A 270 -15.48 3.23 -8.71
CA ALA A 270 -15.10 1.92 -8.23
C ALA A 270 -16.28 0.95 -8.22
N ASP A 271 -17.41 1.38 -7.69
CA ASP A 271 -18.63 0.59 -7.55
C ASP A 271 -19.24 0.23 -8.91
N ARG A 272 -19.47 1.18 -9.79
CA ARG A 272 -20.05 0.91 -11.11
C ARG A 272 -19.14 0.15 -12.05
N ALA A 273 -17.84 0.35 -11.95
CA ALA A 273 -16.91 -0.45 -12.73
C ALA A 273 -16.83 -1.89 -12.21
N PHE A 274 -16.95 -2.08 -10.90
CA PHE A 274 -16.78 -3.35 -10.20
C PHE A 274 -17.85 -3.53 -9.11
N PRO A 275 -19.11 -3.75 -9.48
CA PRO A 275 -20.28 -3.58 -8.60
C PRO A 275 -20.43 -4.69 -7.54
N HIS A 276 -19.58 -5.71 -7.57
CA HIS A 276 -19.74 -6.85 -6.67
C HIS A 276 -18.81 -6.83 -5.45
N GLN A 277 -17.70 -6.08 -5.50
CA GLN A 277 -16.67 -6.09 -4.46
C GLN A 277 -17.03 -5.28 -3.22
N ILE A 278 -17.64 -4.11 -3.41
CA ILE A 278 -18.07 -3.21 -2.33
C ILE A 278 -19.55 -2.86 -2.50
N GLU A 279 -20.22 -2.65 -1.39
CA GLU A 279 -21.58 -2.11 -1.33
C GLU A 279 -21.51 -0.74 -0.65
N LEU A 280 -21.90 0.32 -1.35
CA LEU A 280 -21.90 1.69 -0.85
C LEU A 280 -23.28 2.07 -0.27
N GLY A 281 -23.31 3.12 0.55
CA GLY A 281 -24.55 3.73 1.05
C GLY A 281 -25.31 2.92 2.07
N ASP A 282 -26.55 3.35 2.34
CA ASP A 282 -27.46 2.74 3.33
C ASP A 282 -28.75 2.16 2.72
N SER A 283 -29.04 2.42 1.46
CA SER A 283 -30.35 2.30 0.85
C SER A 283 -30.77 0.90 0.38
N GLY A 284 -29.97 -0.12 0.57
CA GLY A 284 -30.41 -1.46 0.22
C GLY A 284 -29.64 -2.11 -0.92
N ALA A 285 -30.27 -2.95 -1.71
CA ALA A 285 -29.59 -3.77 -2.69
C ALA A 285 -29.04 -2.94 -3.85
N ASP A 286 -27.77 -3.10 -4.14
CA ASP A 286 -27.15 -2.63 -5.35
C ASP A 286 -27.89 -3.18 -6.57
N SER A 287 -28.24 -2.33 -7.49
CA SER A 287 -28.79 -2.77 -8.77
C SER A 287 -27.61 -3.08 -9.72
N GLU A 288 -26.96 -4.21 -9.50
CA GLU A 288 -25.74 -4.61 -10.22
C GLU A 288 -25.95 -4.79 -11.73
N GLY A 289 -27.20 -4.70 -12.19
CA GLY A 289 -27.54 -4.95 -13.58
C GLY A 289 -27.29 -6.40 -14.00
N THR A 290 -26.89 -6.60 -15.23
CA THR A 290 -26.59 -7.93 -15.80
C THR A 290 -25.09 -8.13 -16.08
N TYR A 291 -24.23 -7.34 -15.45
CA TYR A 291 -22.80 -7.39 -15.68
C TYR A 291 -22.19 -8.70 -15.12
N ASP A 292 -21.42 -9.36 -15.99
CA ASP A 292 -20.63 -10.53 -15.61
C ASP A 292 -19.15 -10.12 -15.46
N PRO A 293 -18.60 -10.18 -14.26
CA PRO A 293 -17.21 -9.78 -14.00
C PRO A 293 -16.18 -10.71 -14.66
N MET A 294 -16.55 -11.98 -14.97
CA MET A 294 -15.63 -12.92 -15.59
C MET A 294 -15.45 -12.69 -17.09
N THR A 295 -16.52 -12.32 -17.77
CA THR A 295 -16.50 -12.11 -19.23
C THR A 295 -16.42 -10.64 -19.61
N PHE A 296 -16.50 -9.73 -18.64
CA PHE A 296 -16.58 -8.28 -18.85
C PHE A 296 -17.75 -7.86 -19.77
N THR A 297 -18.82 -8.65 -19.75
CA THR A 297 -20.00 -8.42 -20.60
C THR A 297 -21.24 -8.14 -19.75
N GLY A 298 -22.25 -7.57 -20.37
CA GLY A 298 -23.51 -7.22 -19.73
C GLY A 298 -23.66 -5.72 -19.49
N THR A 299 -24.73 -5.35 -18.84
CA THR A 299 -25.09 -3.96 -18.56
C THR A 299 -24.84 -3.64 -17.10
N LEU A 300 -24.05 -2.60 -16.85
CA LEU A 300 -23.87 -2.04 -15.51
C LEU A 300 -25.02 -1.12 -15.15
N THR A 301 -25.26 -1.00 -13.85
CA THR A 301 -26.15 0.04 -13.35
C THR A 301 -25.61 1.42 -13.68
N THR A 302 -26.50 2.35 -13.98
CA THR A 302 -26.19 3.77 -14.18
C THR A 302 -26.68 4.63 -13.02
N THR A 303 -27.33 4.01 -12.03
CA THR A 303 -27.78 4.69 -10.82
C THR A 303 -26.69 4.70 -9.77
N GLY A 304 -26.45 5.83 -9.14
CA GLY A 304 -25.45 5.97 -8.09
C GLY A 304 -25.93 5.43 -6.77
N ASP A 305 -25.06 4.71 -6.08
CA ASP A 305 -25.29 4.18 -4.76
C ASP A 305 -24.39 4.82 -3.68
N ALA A 306 -23.42 5.68 -4.10
CA ALA A 306 -22.72 6.55 -3.18
C ALA A 306 -23.71 7.53 -2.58
N ASP A 307 -24.35 7.14 -1.52
CA ASP A 307 -25.31 8.00 -0.83
C ASP A 307 -24.59 8.67 0.33
N GLY A 308 -24.72 9.98 0.38
CA GLY A 308 -24.14 10.80 1.40
C GLY A 308 -24.69 10.49 2.79
N GLY A 309 -24.35 9.35 3.31
CA GLY A 309 -24.37 9.13 4.75
C GLY A 309 -23.33 10.09 5.33
N LEU A 310 -23.77 11.28 5.70
CA LEU A 310 -22.98 12.39 6.21
C LEU A 310 -22.12 11.99 7.40
N TYR A 311 -20.96 11.43 7.14
CA TYR A 311 -19.93 11.22 8.15
C TYR A 311 -18.86 12.31 8.02
N GLU A 312 -19.10 13.46 8.61
CA GLU A 312 -18.08 14.51 8.66
C GLU A 312 -16.83 14.04 9.40
N SER A 313 -16.99 13.13 10.37
CA SER A 313 -15.89 12.46 11.06
C SER A 313 -16.26 11.05 11.50
N ALA A 314 -15.26 10.18 11.61
CA ALA A 314 -15.38 8.83 12.12
C ALA A 314 -14.21 8.47 13.04
N ASP A 315 -14.48 7.61 14.05
CA ASP A 315 -13.43 7.01 14.86
C ASP A 315 -12.73 5.91 14.05
N GLY A 316 -11.54 6.20 13.56
CA GLY A 316 -10.74 5.30 12.74
C GLY A 316 -9.91 4.31 13.55
N LYS A 317 -9.75 3.12 12.99
CA LYS A 317 -8.86 2.07 13.51
C LYS A 317 -8.19 1.34 12.33
N ALA A 318 -6.86 1.26 12.36
CA ALA A 318 -6.10 0.38 11.47
C ALA A 318 -6.28 -1.08 11.89
N VAL A 319 -6.90 -1.89 11.04
CA VAL A 319 -7.22 -3.30 11.34
C VAL A 319 -6.24 -4.29 10.72
N ASP A 320 -5.48 -3.88 9.73
CA ASP A 320 -4.34 -4.64 9.23
C ASP A 320 -3.17 -4.55 10.23
N ASN A 321 -2.52 -5.67 10.51
CA ASN A 321 -1.47 -5.74 11.53
C ASN A 321 -0.21 -4.94 11.15
N ASP A 322 0.17 -4.96 9.89
CA ASP A 322 1.39 -4.29 9.42
C ASP A 322 1.16 -2.78 9.34
N LEU A 323 0.00 -2.35 8.83
CA LEU A 323 -0.42 -0.95 8.87
C LEU A 323 -0.51 -0.43 10.31
N ASN A 324 -1.09 -1.22 11.22
CA ASN A 324 -1.23 -0.85 12.63
C ASN A 324 0.15 -0.66 13.28
N ALA A 325 1.05 -1.63 13.12
CA ALA A 325 2.42 -1.57 13.63
C ALA A 325 3.18 -0.37 13.05
N TRP A 326 3.06 -0.14 11.75
CA TRP A 326 3.73 0.96 11.07
C TRP A 326 3.19 2.33 11.51
N LEU A 327 1.86 2.52 11.54
CA LEU A 327 1.24 3.79 11.93
C LEU A 327 1.56 4.17 13.38
N GLY A 328 1.62 3.19 14.29
CA GLY A 328 1.99 3.39 15.69
C GLY A 328 3.43 3.88 15.90
N LEU A 329 4.28 3.81 14.89
CA LEU A 329 5.64 4.37 14.90
C LEU A 329 5.71 5.76 14.25
N GLN A 330 4.61 6.26 13.66
CA GLN A 330 4.59 7.54 12.98
C GLN A 330 4.27 8.70 13.94
N MET A 331 4.87 9.83 13.68
CA MET A 331 4.61 11.09 14.40
C MET A 331 4.09 12.15 13.44
N GLY A 332 3.21 12.98 13.92
CA GLY A 332 2.71 14.11 13.14
C GLY A 332 1.74 14.97 13.92
N PRO A 333 1.06 15.89 13.24
CA PRO A 333 0.07 16.76 13.85
C PRO A 333 -1.02 15.99 14.59
N GLN A 334 -1.42 16.49 15.74
CA GLN A 334 -2.51 15.98 16.55
C GLN A 334 -3.63 17.02 16.60
N GLU A 335 -4.87 16.60 16.85
CA GLU A 335 -6.03 17.50 16.97
C GLU A 335 -5.84 18.65 17.97
N ASN A 336 -5.09 18.41 19.04
CA ASN A 336 -4.78 19.41 20.05
C ASN A 336 -3.72 20.45 19.61
N GLY A 337 -3.29 20.41 18.35
CA GLY A 337 -2.29 21.30 17.77
C GLY A 337 -0.84 20.98 18.12
N GLY A 338 -0.59 19.86 18.80
CA GLY A 338 0.76 19.33 19.07
C GLY A 338 1.26 18.40 17.98
N VAL A 339 2.49 17.90 18.15
CA VAL A 339 3.06 16.80 17.37
C VAL A 339 3.30 15.63 18.31
N GLY A 340 2.85 14.43 17.92
CA GLY A 340 2.96 13.23 18.74
C GLY A 340 2.84 11.96 17.92
N LEU A 341 3.06 10.81 18.59
CA LEU A 341 2.83 9.49 18.00
C LEU A 341 1.34 9.29 17.76
N TYR A 342 1.02 8.68 16.62
CA TYR A 342 -0.36 8.31 16.31
C TYR A 342 -0.79 7.06 17.10
N ASN A 343 -2.07 7.02 17.43
CA ASN A 343 -2.70 5.83 18.00
C ASN A 343 -3.40 5.06 16.86
N PRO A 344 -2.84 3.94 16.37
CA PRO A 344 -3.42 3.21 15.24
C PRO A 344 -4.76 2.54 15.57
N ASN A 345 -5.12 2.46 16.86
CA ASN A 345 -6.37 1.86 17.31
C ASN A 345 -7.49 2.87 17.57
N ALA A 346 -7.16 4.17 17.54
CA ALA A 346 -8.13 5.24 17.72
C ALA A 346 -7.54 6.54 17.18
N PHE A 347 -7.96 6.93 16.00
CA PHE A 347 -7.61 8.22 15.38
C PHE A 347 -8.85 8.80 14.70
N GLU A 348 -8.93 10.11 14.63
CA GLU A 348 -10.01 10.74 13.88
C GLU A 348 -9.74 10.64 12.39
N VAL A 349 -10.81 10.33 11.65
CA VAL A 349 -10.88 10.41 10.19
C VAL A 349 -11.87 11.53 9.88
N THR A 350 -11.41 12.56 9.20
CA THR A 350 -12.21 13.73 8.80
C THR A 350 -12.58 13.68 7.32
N ASP A 351 -13.51 14.52 6.91
CA ASP A 351 -13.93 14.64 5.50
C ASP A 351 -14.33 13.30 4.89
N ASN A 352 -15.22 12.60 5.60
CA ASN A 352 -15.73 11.26 5.28
C ASN A 352 -17.22 11.37 4.96
N TRP A 353 -17.56 11.50 3.66
CA TRP A 353 -18.92 11.79 3.18
C TRP A 353 -19.63 10.58 2.59
N ASN A 354 -18.95 9.44 2.52
CA ASN A 354 -19.51 8.18 2.05
C ASN A 354 -19.21 7.06 3.04
N TRP A 355 -19.75 5.86 2.84
CA TRP A 355 -19.43 4.72 3.64
C TRP A 355 -19.59 3.40 2.90
N ILE A 356 -18.82 2.42 3.28
CA ILE A 356 -18.92 1.05 2.79
C ILE A 356 -19.82 0.28 3.74
N ARG A 357 -20.96 -0.14 3.23
CA ARG A 357 -21.89 -0.98 3.99
C ARG A 357 -21.30 -2.38 4.20
N LYS A 358 -20.71 -2.93 3.14
CA LYS A 358 -20.20 -4.30 3.13
C LYS A 358 -19.13 -4.46 2.03
N VAL A 359 -18.23 -5.41 2.25
CA VAL A 359 -17.32 -5.94 1.23
C VAL A 359 -17.67 -7.41 0.96
N ASN A 360 -17.58 -7.85 -0.28
CA ASN A 360 -17.95 -9.20 -0.70
C ASN A 360 -16.80 -9.89 -1.40
N PRO A 361 -16.53 -11.17 -1.09
CA PRO A 361 -15.71 -12.01 -1.94
C PRO A 361 -16.39 -12.21 -3.30
N VAL A 362 -15.63 -12.04 -4.39
CA VAL A 362 -16.14 -12.21 -5.75
C VAL A 362 -15.36 -13.31 -6.46
N MET A 363 -16.07 -14.27 -7.03
CA MET A 363 -15.45 -15.33 -7.82
C MET A 363 -14.96 -14.75 -9.15
N LEU A 364 -13.66 -14.80 -9.40
CA LEU A 364 -13.01 -14.31 -10.62
C LEU A 364 -12.89 -15.40 -11.70
N GLY A 365 -12.92 -16.65 -11.33
CA GLY A 365 -12.75 -17.76 -12.27
C GLY A 365 -12.27 -19.02 -11.57
N THR A 366 -11.60 -19.87 -12.32
CA THR A 366 -10.94 -21.07 -11.79
C THR A 366 -9.48 -21.09 -12.22
N ASP A 367 -8.62 -21.60 -11.34
CA ASP A 367 -7.21 -21.84 -11.64
C ASP A 367 -7.03 -23.02 -12.63
N MET A 368 -5.78 -23.31 -12.99
CA MET A 368 -5.42 -24.44 -13.89
C MET A 368 -5.80 -25.81 -13.31
N GLN A 369 -6.07 -25.92 -12.02
CA GLN A 369 -6.52 -27.10 -11.31
C GLN A 369 -8.04 -27.18 -11.21
N GLY A 370 -8.77 -26.17 -11.74
CA GLY A 370 -10.23 -26.07 -11.70
C GLY A 370 -10.78 -25.62 -10.34
N MET A 371 -9.93 -25.09 -9.45
CA MET A 371 -10.36 -24.53 -8.16
C MET A 371 -10.82 -23.09 -8.33
N PRO A 372 -11.90 -22.66 -7.63
CA PRO A 372 -12.38 -21.30 -7.76
C PRO A 372 -11.38 -20.29 -7.18
N VAL A 373 -11.11 -19.24 -7.94
CA VAL A 373 -10.30 -18.09 -7.54
C VAL A 373 -11.24 -16.96 -7.16
N TYR A 374 -11.00 -16.36 -5.99
CA TYR A 374 -11.80 -15.26 -5.48
C TYR A 374 -10.96 -14.00 -5.29
N ASP A 375 -11.49 -12.87 -5.72
CA ASP A 375 -11.09 -11.58 -5.18
C ASP A 375 -11.63 -11.47 -3.74
N GLN A 376 -10.76 -11.12 -2.82
CA GLN A 376 -11.07 -10.98 -1.39
C GLN A 376 -10.80 -9.53 -0.99
N PRO A 377 -11.78 -8.60 -1.11
CA PRO A 377 -11.56 -7.23 -0.72
C PRO A 377 -11.04 -7.13 0.70
N LYS A 378 -9.93 -6.42 0.87
CA LYS A 378 -9.23 -6.26 2.15
C LYS A 378 -9.55 -4.92 2.77
N ALA A 379 -10.13 -4.93 3.98
CA ALA A 379 -10.26 -3.72 4.79
C ALA A 379 -8.94 -3.43 5.52
N TRP A 380 -8.44 -2.22 5.40
CA TRP A 380 -7.24 -1.70 6.06
C TRP A 380 -7.57 -0.86 7.28
N VAL A 381 -8.64 -0.07 7.15
CA VAL A 381 -9.16 0.82 8.19
C VAL A 381 -10.64 0.55 8.34
N THR A 382 -11.08 0.48 9.58
CA THR A 382 -12.51 0.50 9.94
C THR A 382 -12.80 1.71 10.81
N GLY A 383 -14.05 2.10 10.87
CA GLY A 383 -14.46 3.21 11.70
C GLY A 383 -15.90 3.10 12.16
N SER A 384 -16.26 3.97 13.06
CA SER A 384 -17.61 4.06 13.63
C SER A 384 -18.04 5.51 13.62
N LYS A 385 -19.31 5.74 13.28
CA LYS A 385 -19.91 7.07 13.46
C LYS A 385 -20.44 7.18 14.89
N PRO A 386 -19.94 8.11 15.67
CA PRO A 386 -20.45 8.31 17.02
C PRO A 386 -21.94 8.60 17.04
N GLY A 387 -22.70 7.85 17.86
CA GLY A 387 -24.14 8.06 18.07
C GLY A 387 -25.07 7.44 17.04
N GLU A 388 -24.57 6.77 16.01
CA GLU A 388 -25.40 6.10 15.00
C GLU A 388 -25.42 4.59 15.16
N ALA A 389 -26.62 4.05 15.42
CA ALA A 389 -26.82 2.61 15.56
C ALA A 389 -26.60 1.92 14.19
N GLY A 390 -25.73 0.90 14.17
CA GLY A 390 -25.40 0.15 12.95
C GLY A 390 -24.20 0.67 12.17
N ALA A 391 -23.69 1.86 12.47
CA ALA A 391 -22.50 2.44 11.85
C ALA A 391 -21.24 2.20 12.70
N THR A 392 -21.03 0.96 13.15
CA THR A 392 -19.87 0.55 13.94
C THR A 392 -18.98 -0.40 13.14
N ASN A 393 -17.68 -0.21 13.23
CA ASN A 393 -16.66 -1.05 12.56
C ASN A 393 -16.87 -1.21 11.04
N LYS A 394 -17.33 -0.15 10.38
CA LYS A 394 -17.51 -0.16 8.93
C LYS A 394 -16.15 -0.01 8.24
N PRO A 395 -15.91 -0.67 7.10
CA PRO A 395 -14.71 -0.42 6.31
C PRO A 395 -14.64 1.04 5.87
N LEU A 396 -13.49 1.69 6.03
CA LEU A 396 -13.22 3.06 5.58
C LEU A 396 -12.15 3.12 4.49
N ALA A 397 -11.27 2.13 4.44
CA ALA A 397 -10.28 1.98 3.39
C ALA A 397 -10.21 0.50 2.99
N VAL A 398 -10.37 0.22 1.70
CA VAL A 398 -10.37 -1.13 1.16
C VAL A 398 -9.54 -1.21 -0.11
N THR A 399 -8.92 -2.37 -0.34
CA THR A 399 -8.29 -2.72 -1.62
C THR A 399 -8.89 -4.02 -2.14
N TYR A 400 -8.96 -4.15 -3.47
CA TYR A 400 -9.39 -5.36 -4.14
C TYR A 400 -8.78 -5.48 -5.53
N GLU A 401 -8.78 -6.69 -6.08
CA GLU A 401 -8.18 -7.07 -7.36
C GLU A 401 -9.25 -7.64 -8.31
N PRO A 402 -10.16 -6.81 -8.81
CA PRO A 402 -11.42 -7.27 -9.44
C PRO A 402 -11.21 -8.05 -10.74
N THR A 403 -10.01 -8.05 -11.27
CA THR A 403 -9.64 -8.71 -12.54
C THR A 403 -8.42 -9.61 -12.38
N GLY A 404 -7.94 -9.81 -11.16
CA GLY A 404 -6.79 -10.64 -10.84
C GLY A 404 -5.43 -10.08 -11.23
N CYS A 405 -5.35 -8.83 -11.72
CA CYS A 405 -4.07 -8.20 -12.08
C CYS A 405 -3.92 -6.79 -11.53
N GLY A 406 -4.80 -5.87 -11.91
CA GLY A 406 -4.78 -4.51 -11.37
C GLY A 406 -5.49 -4.41 -10.03
N LYS A 407 -5.33 -3.27 -9.37
CA LYS A 407 -5.87 -3.05 -8.02
C LYS A 407 -6.72 -1.79 -7.96
N VAL A 408 -7.74 -1.83 -7.13
CA VAL A 408 -8.52 -0.67 -6.75
C VAL A 408 -8.31 -0.43 -5.26
N LEU A 409 -7.95 0.80 -4.91
CA LEU A 409 -7.99 1.32 -3.55
C LEU A 409 -9.15 2.30 -3.48
N TYR A 410 -10.05 2.06 -2.56
CA TYR A 410 -11.14 2.98 -2.23
C TYR A 410 -11.07 3.39 -0.77
N THR A 411 -11.18 4.69 -0.52
CA THR A 411 -11.34 5.26 0.82
C THR A 411 -12.61 6.07 0.88
N THR A 412 -13.37 5.93 1.97
CA THR A 412 -14.57 6.75 2.22
C THR A 412 -14.23 8.15 2.70
N PHE A 413 -12.97 8.42 2.99
CA PHE A 413 -12.44 9.68 3.47
C PHE A 413 -11.49 10.31 2.44
N GLN A 414 -11.36 11.60 2.55
CA GLN A 414 -10.53 12.47 1.74
C GLN A 414 -9.20 12.79 2.44
N THR A 415 -8.34 13.54 1.76
CA THR A 415 -7.27 14.28 2.40
C THR A 415 -7.85 15.51 3.11
N ALA A 416 -7.10 16.13 4.02
CA ALA A 416 -7.59 17.33 4.70
C ALA A 416 -7.85 18.47 3.71
N ASN A 417 -9.02 19.10 3.82
CA ASN A 417 -9.51 20.12 2.89
C ASN A 417 -8.65 21.37 2.78
N ALA A 418 -7.96 21.75 3.85
CA ALA A 418 -7.18 22.98 3.89
C ALA A 418 -5.68 22.66 3.81
N PRO A 419 -4.90 23.42 3.04
CA PRO A 419 -3.44 23.28 3.03
C PRO A 419 -2.86 23.42 4.43
N HIS A 420 -2.10 22.43 4.87
CA HIS A 420 -1.55 22.36 6.24
C HIS A 420 -0.11 21.80 6.23
N VAL A 421 0.58 22.03 7.35
CA VAL A 421 1.94 21.51 7.57
C VAL A 421 1.89 20.09 8.11
N GLY A 422 2.77 19.23 7.61
CA GLY A 422 2.86 17.83 8.03
C GLY A 422 1.80 16.94 7.36
N LEU A 423 1.58 15.76 7.93
CA LEU A 423 0.66 14.75 7.41
C LEU A 423 -0.17 14.21 8.58
N TYR A 424 -1.48 14.27 8.47
CA TYR A 424 -2.41 13.68 9.43
C TYR A 424 -2.41 12.13 9.37
N PRO A 425 -2.97 11.41 10.35
CA PRO A 425 -2.99 9.95 10.34
C PRO A 425 -3.60 9.37 9.06
N GLN A 426 -4.74 9.90 8.60
CA GLN A 426 -5.41 9.46 7.38
C GLN A 426 -4.54 9.66 6.13
N GLU A 427 -3.77 10.74 6.05
CA GLU A 427 -2.87 11.01 4.93
C GLU A 427 -1.64 10.10 4.93
N ARG A 428 -1.10 9.76 6.10
CA ARG A 428 -0.05 8.75 6.23
C ARG A 428 -0.55 7.37 5.83
N ILE A 429 -1.78 7.01 6.23
CA ILE A 429 -2.43 5.78 5.78
C ILE A 429 -2.55 5.77 4.26
N LEU A 430 -2.94 6.89 3.62
CA LEU A 430 -2.99 6.97 2.17
C LEU A 430 -1.62 6.72 1.52
N ILE A 431 -0.56 7.30 2.06
CA ILE A 431 0.81 7.06 1.57
C ILE A 431 1.17 5.57 1.70
N TYR A 432 0.88 4.95 2.85
CA TYR A 432 1.10 3.52 3.05
C TYR A 432 0.34 2.71 2.00
N LEU A 433 -0.94 2.98 1.80
CA LEU A 433 -1.81 2.25 0.87
C LEU A 433 -1.41 2.48 -0.60
N ILE A 434 -0.97 3.68 -0.97
CA ILE A 434 -0.41 3.95 -2.30
C ILE A 434 0.79 3.04 -2.57
N MET A 435 1.66 2.83 -1.58
CA MET A 435 2.79 1.90 -1.70
C MET A 435 2.31 0.43 -1.78
N GLU A 436 1.25 0.07 -1.06
CA GLU A 436 0.70 -1.30 -1.07
C GLU A 436 -0.01 -1.64 -2.39
N ILE A 437 -0.81 -0.74 -2.96
CA ILE A 437 -1.48 -1.02 -4.25
C ILE A 437 -0.50 -1.13 -5.42
N GLN A 438 0.73 -0.67 -5.25
CA GLN A 438 1.78 -0.82 -6.26
C GLN A 438 2.46 -2.21 -6.20
N THR A 439 2.14 -3.06 -5.20
CA THR A 439 2.70 -4.41 -5.11
C THR A 439 2.12 -5.33 -6.19
N CYS A 440 2.83 -6.43 -6.45
CA CYS A 440 2.43 -7.46 -7.41
C CYS A 440 1.09 -8.14 -7.06
N SER A 441 0.50 -8.84 -8.01
CA SER A 441 -0.66 -9.71 -7.79
C SER A 441 -0.23 -11.14 -7.50
N ASP A 442 -0.82 -11.76 -6.47
CA ASP A 442 -0.56 -13.15 -6.10
C ASP A 442 -1.26 -14.16 -7.03
N ASN A 443 -2.34 -13.74 -7.68
CA ASN A 443 -3.19 -14.61 -8.50
C ASN A 443 -3.64 -13.92 -9.80
N PRO A 444 -2.71 -13.58 -10.71
CA PRO A 444 -3.13 -13.03 -11.99
C PRO A 444 -3.93 -14.07 -12.76
N ILE A 445 -5.10 -13.69 -13.25
CA ILE A 445 -5.94 -14.52 -14.14
C ILE A 445 -5.65 -14.08 -15.57
N PHE A 446 -5.09 -14.97 -16.36
CA PHE A 446 -4.79 -14.77 -17.78
C PHE A 446 -5.80 -15.48 -18.68
#